data_40b1e22dac985ffac9ad514d1acc2673
#
_entry.id   40b1e22dac985ffac9ad514d1acc2673
#
_cell.length_a   1.000
_cell.length_b   1.000
_cell.length_c   1.000
_cell.angle_alpha   90.00
_cell.angle_beta   90.00
_cell.angle_gamma   90.00
#
_symmetry.space_group_name_H-M   'P 1'
#
loop_
_entity.id
_entity.type
_entity.pdbx_description
1 polymer ?
#
loop_
_entity_poly.entity_id
_entity_poly.type
_entity_poly.pdbx_seq_one_letter_code
_entity_poly.pdbx_strand_id
1 'polypeptide(L)'
;MATSFTNNWKNILDKLQSVFRDEFKGALKVYVGASVDAGNQYLRIDPLGSSLDSYMSNSETREYSIAITYHFRDVNAKGTALDHILRYVSRIESLIHDNMIMTLVDSTKAIDCRVDECNLNQGDENEYIVVWSWKCLHAGNIS
;
A
#
# COMPACT_ATOMS: atom_id res chain seq x y z
N MET A 1 -1.69 -26.44 23.55
CA MET A 1 -1.98 -25.04 23.89
C MET A 1 -1.76 -24.18 22.66
N ALA A 2 -2.74 -23.36 22.28
CA ALA A 2 -2.60 -22.49 21.12
C ALA A 2 -1.70 -21.30 21.45
N THR A 3 -0.93 -20.87 20.47
CA THR A 3 -0.11 -19.67 20.59
C THR A 3 -0.99 -18.43 20.50
N SER A 4 -0.80 -17.51 21.42
CA SER A 4 -1.42 -16.18 21.32
C SER A 4 -0.63 -15.34 20.31
N PHE A 5 -1.33 -14.65 19.44
CA PHE A 5 -0.66 -13.80 18.44
C PHE A 5 -1.53 -12.61 18.05
N THR A 6 -0.87 -11.59 17.56
CA THR A 6 -1.53 -10.43 16.93
C THR A 6 -1.16 -10.43 15.45
N ASN A 7 -2.16 -10.34 14.59
CA ASN A 7 -1.93 -10.29 13.15
C ASN A 7 -1.59 -8.86 12.71
N ASN A 8 -0.32 -8.47 12.90
CA ASN A 8 0.16 -7.13 12.57
C ASN A 8 0.08 -6.85 11.07
N TRP A 9 0.34 -7.86 10.24
CA TRP A 9 0.19 -7.72 8.79
C TRP A 9 -1.21 -7.27 8.40
N LYS A 10 -2.22 -7.95 8.95
CA LYS A 10 -3.61 -7.61 8.64
C LYS A 10 -3.94 -6.19 9.09
N ASN A 11 -3.51 -5.80 10.27
CA ASN A 11 -3.77 -4.46 10.81
C ASN A 11 -3.16 -3.38 9.94
N ILE A 12 -1.92 -3.59 9.48
CA ILE A 12 -1.23 -2.63 8.59
C ILE A 12 -1.91 -2.57 7.22
N LEU A 13 -2.21 -3.72 6.63
CA LEU A 13 -2.85 -3.79 5.31
C LEU A 13 -4.25 -3.19 5.34
N ASP A 14 -5.05 -3.48 6.36
CA ASP A 14 -6.40 -2.92 6.51
C ASP A 14 -6.37 -1.41 6.64
N LYS A 15 -5.43 -0.88 7.43
CA LYS A 15 -5.30 0.58 7.59
C LYS A 15 -4.87 1.24 6.30
N LEU A 16 -3.89 0.68 5.62
CA LEU A 16 -3.41 1.22 4.35
C LEU A 16 -4.52 1.21 3.29
N GLN A 17 -5.28 0.12 3.21
CA GLN A 17 -6.44 0.03 2.31
C GLN A 17 -7.49 1.09 2.65
N SER A 18 -7.77 1.30 3.94
CA SER A 18 -8.71 2.31 4.43
C SER A 18 -8.30 3.72 4.03
N VAL A 19 -7.02 4.05 4.18
CA VAL A 19 -6.48 5.36 3.79
C VAL A 19 -6.74 5.63 2.30
N PHE A 20 -6.46 4.65 1.44
CA PHE A 20 -6.70 4.81 0.01
C PHE A 20 -8.19 4.86 -0.33
N ARG A 21 -9.01 4.04 0.30
CA ARG A 21 -10.46 4.04 0.05
C ARG A 21 -11.11 5.36 0.47
N ASP A 22 -10.69 5.92 1.59
CA ASP A 22 -11.21 7.19 2.08
C ASP A 22 -10.86 8.34 1.13
N GLU A 23 -9.67 8.32 0.54
CA GLU A 23 -9.25 9.35 -0.41
C GLU A 23 -10.00 9.26 -1.74
N PHE A 24 -10.10 8.06 -2.30
CA PHE A 24 -10.63 7.89 -3.66
C PHE A 24 -12.14 7.59 -3.71
N LYS A 25 -12.73 7.14 -2.61
CA LYS A 25 -14.18 6.97 -2.41
C LYS A 25 -14.91 6.23 -3.54
N GLY A 26 -14.32 5.20 -4.08
CA GLY A 26 -14.94 4.42 -5.16
C GLY A 26 -14.54 4.84 -6.57
N ALA A 27 -13.90 6.01 -6.74
CA ALA A 27 -13.32 6.37 -8.03
C ALA A 27 -12.17 5.43 -8.40
N LEU A 28 -11.53 4.85 -7.42
CA LEU A 28 -10.43 3.92 -7.58
C LEU A 28 -10.62 2.76 -6.62
N LYS A 29 -10.77 1.55 -7.15
CA LYS A 29 -10.91 0.34 -6.31
C LYS A 29 -9.56 -0.06 -5.74
N VAL A 30 -9.55 -0.48 -4.48
CA VAL A 30 -8.33 -0.87 -3.75
C VAL A 30 -8.47 -2.31 -3.29
N TYR A 31 -7.56 -3.15 -3.75
CA TYR A 31 -7.53 -4.58 -3.43
C TYR A 31 -6.31 -4.92 -2.58
N VAL A 32 -6.47 -5.86 -1.67
CA VAL A 32 -5.35 -6.48 -0.95
C VAL A 32 -5.16 -7.88 -1.50
N GLY A 33 -3.99 -8.16 -2.07
CA GLY A 33 -3.71 -9.41 -2.74
C GLY A 33 -4.34 -9.47 -4.13
N ALA A 34 -4.95 -10.59 -4.49
CA ALA A 34 -5.50 -10.79 -5.81
C ALA A 34 -6.63 -9.82 -6.13
N SER A 35 -6.62 -9.24 -7.33
CA SER A 35 -7.67 -8.39 -7.83
C SER A 35 -8.52 -9.18 -8.83
N VAL A 36 -9.83 -9.17 -8.63
CA VAL A 36 -10.81 -9.84 -9.51
C VAL A 36 -11.79 -8.78 -10.02
N ASP A 37 -12.08 -8.77 -11.30
CA ASP A 37 -12.98 -7.81 -11.93
C ASP A 37 -12.58 -6.35 -11.64
N ALA A 38 -11.29 -6.08 -11.77
CA ALA A 38 -10.71 -4.81 -11.35
C ALA A 38 -11.07 -3.62 -12.25
N GLY A 39 -11.52 -3.87 -13.48
CA GLY A 39 -11.84 -2.80 -14.41
C GLY A 39 -10.61 -2.17 -15.05
N ASN A 40 -10.74 -0.90 -15.48
CA ASN A 40 -9.70 -0.21 -16.23
C ASN A 40 -8.62 0.42 -15.34
N GLN A 41 -8.93 0.65 -14.08
CA GLN A 41 -7.95 1.16 -13.12
C GLN A 41 -8.24 0.64 -11.73
N TYR A 42 -7.17 0.37 -10.99
CA TYR A 42 -7.27 -0.09 -9.61
C TYR A 42 -5.93 0.06 -8.89
N LEU A 43 -5.99 0.04 -7.57
CA LEU A 43 -4.83 -0.11 -6.71
C LEU A 43 -4.81 -1.51 -6.12
N ARG A 44 -3.64 -2.08 -6.02
CA ARG A 44 -3.42 -3.37 -5.40
C ARG A 44 -2.31 -3.26 -4.37
N ILE A 45 -2.53 -3.86 -3.22
CA ILE A 45 -1.59 -3.83 -2.09
C ILE A 45 -1.14 -5.26 -1.83
N ASP A 46 0.16 -5.52 -1.96
CA ASP A 46 0.73 -6.85 -1.78
C ASP A 46 1.82 -6.84 -0.70
N PRO A 47 1.73 -7.69 0.32
CA PRO A 47 2.81 -7.82 1.29
C PRO A 47 4.03 -8.47 0.63
N LEU A 48 5.21 -7.92 0.90
CA LEU A 48 6.46 -8.43 0.37
C LEU A 48 7.28 -9.17 1.42
N GLY A 49 7.37 -8.61 2.62
CA GLY A 49 8.17 -9.21 3.67
C GLY A 49 8.36 -8.25 4.84
N SER A 50 9.04 -8.73 5.84
CA SER A 50 9.39 -7.90 7.00
C SER A 50 10.77 -8.28 7.51
N SER A 51 11.42 -7.33 8.19
CA SER A 51 12.71 -7.56 8.81
C SER A 51 12.70 -7.01 10.23
N LEU A 52 13.41 -7.70 11.12
CA LEU A 52 13.51 -7.28 12.51
C LEU A 52 14.42 -6.05 12.61
N ASP A 53 13.90 -4.98 13.19
CA ASP A 53 14.67 -3.76 13.43
C ASP A 53 15.26 -3.78 14.85
N SER A 54 14.40 -3.99 15.85
CA SER A 54 14.83 -4.13 17.23
C SER A 54 13.86 -5.01 17.99
N TYR A 55 14.29 -5.49 19.16
CA TYR A 55 13.50 -6.44 19.88
C TYR A 55 13.73 -6.30 21.39
N MET A 56 12.63 -6.47 22.14
CA MET A 56 12.62 -6.47 23.58
C MET A 56 11.92 -7.74 24.06
N SER A 57 11.92 -7.99 25.37
CA SER A 57 11.42 -9.27 25.91
C SER A 57 9.95 -9.58 25.55
N ASN A 58 9.11 -8.56 25.36
CA ASN A 58 7.68 -8.74 25.07
C ASN A 58 7.20 -7.98 23.86
N SER A 59 8.11 -7.33 23.12
CA SER A 59 7.76 -6.54 21.94
C SER A 59 8.89 -6.55 20.94
N GLU A 60 8.56 -6.25 19.70
CA GLU A 60 9.54 -6.10 18.64
C GLU A 60 9.16 -4.97 17.72
N THR A 61 10.16 -4.33 17.14
CA THR A 61 9.98 -3.37 16.05
C THR A 61 10.42 -4.02 14.77
N ARG A 62 9.54 -4.07 13.78
CA ARG A 62 9.82 -4.63 12.46
C ARG A 62 9.60 -3.60 11.38
N GLU A 63 10.40 -3.70 10.34
CA GLU A 63 10.15 -2.99 9.11
C GLU A 63 9.32 -3.89 8.18
N TYR A 64 8.15 -3.40 7.79
CA TYR A 64 7.26 -4.10 6.85
C TYR A 64 7.39 -3.49 5.48
N SER A 65 7.51 -4.35 4.46
CA SER A 65 7.64 -3.95 3.07
C SER A 65 6.42 -4.40 2.30
N ILE A 66 5.81 -3.48 1.58
CA ILE A 66 4.58 -3.68 0.83
C ILE A 66 4.72 -3.07 -0.55
N ALA A 67 4.27 -3.79 -1.58
CA ALA A 67 4.19 -3.23 -2.92
C ALA A 67 2.81 -2.64 -3.11
N ILE A 68 2.75 -1.38 -3.53
CA ILE A 68 1.52 -0.72 -3.93
C ILE A 68 1.57 -0.59 -5.45
N THR A 69 0.59 -1.18 -6.14
CA THR A 69 0.55 -1.17 -7.61
C THR A 69 -0.68 -0.41 -8.07
N TYR A 70 -0.47 0.59 -8.91
CA TYR A 70 -1.54 1.28 -9.61
C TYR A 70 -1.57 0.76 -11.04
N HIS A 71 -2.69 0.19 -11.44
CA HIS A 71 -2.89 -0.34 -12.78
C HIS A 71 -3.89 0.55 -13.52
N PHE A 72 -3.52 0.96 -14.72
CA PHE A 72 -4.37 1.76 -15.59
C PHE A 72 -4.32 1.24 -17.01
N ARG A 73 -5.48 1.14 -17.63
CA ARG A 73 -5.61 0.78 -19.04
C ARG A 73 -6.43 1.83 -19.76
N ASP A 74 -5.83 2.44 -20.78
CA ASP A 74 -6.50 3.45 -21.60
C ASP A 74 -7.21 2.78 -22.78
N VAL A 75 -8.50 2.49 -22.59
CA VAL A 75 -9.32 1.82 -23.62
C VAL A 75 -9.59 2.69 -24.84
N ASN A 76 -9.41 4.01 -24.71
CA ASN A 76 -9.74 4.95 -25.78
C ASN A 76 -8.52 5.45 -26.54
N ALA A 77 -7.32 5.16 -26.08
CA ALA A 77 -6.05 5.53 -26.71
C ALA A 77 -5.97 7.02 -27.13
N LYS A 78 -6.44 7.93 -26.28
CA LYS A 78 -6.57 9.36 -26.62
C LYS A 78 -5.29 10.18 -26.42
N GLY A 79 -4.19 9.55 -26.03
CA GLY A 79 -2.94 10.25 -25.80
C GLY A 79 -2.86 11.07 -24.51
N THR A 80 -3.92 11.09 -23.71
CA THR A 80 -3.97 11.82 -22.43
C THR A 80 -3.72 10.92 -21.22
N ALA A 81 -3.49 9.63 -21.45
CA ALA A 81 -3.32 8.64 -20.39
C ALA A 81 -2.14 8.98 -19.48
N LEU A 82 -1.02 9.40 -20.05
CA LEU A 82 0.18 9.71 -19.26
C LEU A 82 -0.08 10.84 -18.27
N ASP A 83 -0.75 11.91 -18.69
CA ASP A 83 -1.09 13.03 -17.82
C ASP A 83 -2.00 12.57 -16.67
N HIS A 84 -3.02 11.78 -17.00
CA HIS A 84 -3.93 11.21 -16.00
C HIS A 84 -3.18 10.35 -14.97
N ILE A 85 -2.30 9.49 -15.46
CA ILE A 85 -1.51 8.59 -14.61
C ILE A 85 -0.60 9.41 -13.69
N LEU A 86 0.09 10.40 -14.22
CA LEU A 86 1.00 11.22 -13.42
C LEU A 86 0.27 12.02 -12.34
N ARG A 87 -0.96 12.45 -12.61
CA ARG A 87 -1.80 13.09 -11.58
C ARG A 87 -2.14 12.12 -10.45
N TYR A 88 -2.52 10.89 -10.78
CA TYR A 88 -2.79 9.87 -9.77
C TYR A 88 -1.54 9.47 -9.00
N VAL A 89 -0.41 9.34 -9.68
CA VAL A 89 0.88 9.07 -9.04
C VAL A 89 1.19 10.13 -8.01
N SER A 90 1.10 11.40 -8.38
CA SER A 90 1.37 12.51 -7.48
C SER A 90 0.40 12.56 -6.31
N ARG A 91 -0.87 12.29 -6.57
CA ARG A 91 -1.91 12.26 -5.53
C ARG A 91 -1.68 11.12 -4.54
N ILE A 92 -1.32 9.95 -5.03
CA ILE A 92 -1.04 8.78 -4.18
C ILE A 92 0.20 9.03 -3.33
N GLU A 93 1.26 9.59 -3.91
CA GLU A 93 2.48 9.91 -3.17
C GLU A 93 2.24 10.97 -2.10
N SER A 94 1.44 11.99 -2.39
CA SER A 94 1.06 13.01 -1.41
C SER A 94 0.24 12.39 -0.27
N LEU A 95 -0.67 11.50 -0.59
CA LEU A 95 -1.48 10.80 0.42
C LEU A 95 -0.60 9.94 1.32
N ILE A 96 0.37 9.24 0.77
CA ILE A 96 1.31 8.43 1.55
C ILE A 96 2.13 9.35 2.48
N HIS A 97 2.62 10.46 1.96
CA HIS A 97 3.37 11.43 2.75
C HIS A 97 2.54 11.99 3.91
N ASP A 98 1.27 12.29 3.67
CA ASP A 98 0.36 12.81 4.70
C ASP A 98 0.03 11.77 5.78
N ASN A 99 0.29 10.50 5.52
CA ASN A 99 0.04 9.38 6.43
C ASN A 99 1.33 8.69 6.86
N MET A 100 2.35 9.45 7.18
CA MET A 100 3.64 8.93 7.67
C MET A 100 3.52 8.18 8.99
N ILE A 101 2.48 8.47 9.75
CA ILE A 101 2.12 7.76 10.97
C ILE A 101 0.68 7.32 10.84
N MET A 102 0.43 6.02 10.99
CA MET A 102 -0.91 5.47 10.95
C MET A 102 -1.25 4.80 12.28
N THR A 103 -2.41 5.11 12.84
CA THR A 103 -2.91 4.42 14.02
C THR A 103 -3.72 3.21 13.57
N LEU A 104 -3.31 2.04 14.01
CA LEU A 104 -3.94 0.77 13.65
C LEU A 104 -5.13 0.47 14.55
N VAL A 105 -5.90 -0.54 14.18
CA VAL A 105 -7.14 -0.90 14.89
C VAL A 105 -6.89 -1.32 16.35
N ASP A 106 -5.72 -1.86 16.65
CA ASP A 106 -5.32 -2.26 18.01
C ASP A 106 -4.66 -1.13 18.80
N SER A 107 -4.72 0.11 18.31
CA SER A 107 -4.12 1.31 18.89
C SER A 107 -2.60 1.37 18.81
N THR A 108 -1.93 0.39 18.23
CA THR A 108 -0.51 0.50 17.89
C THR A 108 -0.34 1.39 16.67
N LYS A 109 0.87 1.85 16.43
CA LYS A 109 1.14 2.78 15.33
C LYS A 109 2.17 2.22 14.36
N ALA A 110 1.88 2.38 13.08
CA ALA A 110 2.86 2.23 12.02
C ALA A 110 3.51 3.60 11.82
N ILE A 111 4.82 3.67 11.97
CA ILE A 111 5.58 4.93 11.88
C ILE A 111 6.56 4.87 10.72
N ASP A 112 7.08 6.04 10.35
CA ASP A 112 8.02 6.16 9.25
C ASP A 112 7.50 5.50 7.97
N CYS A 113 6.20 5.65 7.72
CA CYS A 113 5.55 5.14 6.53
C CYS A 113 6.02 5.97 5.33
N ARG A 114 6.65 5.31 4.36
CA ARG A 114 7.29 6.02 3.25
C ARG A 114 7.33 5.16 2.00
N VAL A 115 7.53 5.82 0.88
CA VAL A 115 7.85 5.17 -0.39
C VAL A 115 9.33 5.39 -0.68
N ASP A 116 10.08 4.30 -0.82
CA ASP A 116 11.50 4.36 -1.17
C ASP A 116 11.71 4.45 -2.68
N GLU A 117 10.82 3.86 -3.46
CA GLU A 117 11.00 3.75 -4.89
C GLU A 117 9.66 3.73 -5.61
N CYS A 118 9.63 4.36 -6.78
CA CYS A 118 8.46 4.35 -7.66
C CYS A 118 8.93 3.99 -9.07
N ASN A 119 8.33 2.95 -9.63
CA ASN A 119 8.64 2.49 -10.99
C ASN A 119 7.40 2.59 -11.87
N LEU A 120 7.54 3.29 -12.99
CA LEU A 120 6.50 3.40 -13.99
C LEU A 120 6.86 2.48 -15.17
N ASN A 121 5.98 1.53 -15.43
CA ASN A 121 6.17 0.58 -16.54
C ASN A 121 4.99 0.69 -17.51
N GLN A 122 5.30 0.65 -18.80
CA GLN A 122 4.29 0.59 -19.84
C GLN A 122 4.17 -0.86 -20.29
N GLY A 123 2.97 -1.43 -20.14
CA GLY A 123 2.66 -2.77 -20.63
C GLY A 123 2.18 -2.74 -22.08
N ASP A 124 1.54 -3.82 -22.49
CA ASP A 124 0.98 -3.94 -23.84
C ASP A 124 -0.24 -3.03 -24.00
N GLU A 125 -0.45 -2.50 -25.20
CA GLU A 125 -1.68 -1.83 -25.63
C GLU A 125 -2.28 -0.83 -24.63
N ASN A 126 -1.57 0.28 -24.38
CA ASN A 126 -2.07 1.37 -23.54
C ASN A 126 -2.28 0.99 -22.08
N GLU A 127 -1.58 -0.03 -21.62
CA GLU A 127 -1.56 -0.44 -20.23
C GLU A 127 -0.37 0.18 -19.51
N TYR A 128 -0.62 0.71 -18.32
CA TYR A 128 0.42 1.33 -17.49
C TYR A 128 0.35 0.73 -16.09
N ILE A 129 1.52 0.41 -15.55
CA ILE A 129 1.64 -0.17 -14.21
C ILE A 129 2.65 0.68 -13.44
N VAL A 130 2.22 1.23 -12.31
CA VAL A 130 3.09 1.99 -11.41
C VAL A 130 3.21 1.21 -10.12
N VAL A 131 4.44 0.92 -9.72
CA VAL A 131 4.72 0.14 -8.52
C VAL A 131 5.52 0.99 -7.54
N TRP A 132 5.03 1.09 -6.32
CA TRP A 132 5.74 1.77 -5.22
C TRP A 132 6.23 0.72 -4.22
N SER A 133 7.47 0.89 -3.77
CA SER A 133 8.00 0.19 -2.61
C SER A 133 7.66 0.98 -1.36
N TRP A 134 6.62 0.56 -0.66
CA TRP A 134 6.18 1.21 0.58
C TRP A 134 6.72 0.43 1.78
N LYS A 135 7.19 1.18 2.78
CA LYS A 135 7.73 0.58 4.01
C LYS A 135 7.25 1.34 5.22
N CYS A 136 7.15 0.63 6.34
CA CYS A 136 6.89 1.25 7.63
C CYS A 136 7.59 0.48 8.74
N LEU A 137 7.77 1.16 9.88
CA LEU A 137 8.19 0.53 11.12
C LEU A 137 6.98 0.34 12.00
N HIS A 138 6.88 -0.80 12.64
CA HIS A 138 5.80 -1.10 13.58
C HIS A 138 6.37 -1.76 14.82
N ALA A 139 6.09 -1.16 15.96
CA ALA A 139 6.40 -1.74 17.27
C ALA A 139 5.15 -2.43 17.79
N GLY A 140 5.23 -3.73 18.00
CA GLY A 140 4.08 -4.53 18.43
C GLY A 140 4.45 -5.57 19.45
N ASN A 141 3.42 -6.09 20.12
CA ASN A 141 3.58 -7.18 21.06
C ASN A 141 3.82 -8.49 20.31
N ILE A 142 4.67 -9.35 20.85
CA ILE A 142 4.96 -10.66 20.28
C ILE A 142 4.24 -11.77 21.04
N SER A 143 3.43 -11.42 21.99
CA SER A 143 2.63 -12.38 22.75
C SER A 143 1.17 -11.99 22.82
#